data_cfc98e655a2a0cb4abb8b611109a2adb
#
_entry.id   cfc98e655a2a0cb4abb8b611109a2adb
#
_cell.length_a   1.000
_cell.length_b   1.000
_cell.length_c   1.000
_cell.angle_alpha   90.00
_cell.angle_beta   90.00
_cell.angle_gamma   90.00
#
_symmetry.space_group_name_H-M   'P 1'
#
loop_
_entity.id
_entity.type
_entity.pdbx_description
1 polymer ?
#
loop_
_entity_poly.entity_id
_entity_poly.type
_entity_poly.pdbx_seq_one_letter_code
_entity_poly.pdbx_strand_id
1 'polypeptide(L)'
;SIINSDSQAMGRPAEVITRTWQLADKNKKQRGKLPEEQNADNDNFRAKRYIAKYTINPALATGTSDVIGSLEVGKFADLVIWKPALFGVKPEVVIKGGMMIAAKMGDANASIPTPQPVIMKPMFGALGKARARTCITFVSKAAYEKGIKSELGLEKIVLPVSNCRSVGKKDMIL
;
A
#
# COMPACT_ATOMS: atom_id res chain seq x y z
N SER A 1 0.55 6.67 -21.50
CA SER A 1 -0.09 7.75 -20.72
C SER A 1 0.54 7.85 -19.32
N ILE A 2 0.44 9.01 -18.71
CA ILE A 2 0.99 9.34 -17.39
C ILE A 2 -0.16 9.81 -16.51
N ILE A 3 -0.08 9.50 -15.23
CA ILE A 3 -0.96 10.02 -14.19
C ILE A 3 -0.11 10.80 -13.20
N ASN A 4 -0.53 11.99 -12.84
CA ASN A 4 0.07 12.81 -11.80
C ASN A 4 -1.01 13.28 -10.82
N SER A 5 -0.58 13.87 -9.71
CA SER A 5 -1.48 14.23 -8.62
C SER A 5 -1.69 15.73 -8.45
N ASP A 6 -0.85 16.57 -9.06
CA ASP A 6 -0.82 18.02 -8.75
C ASP A 6 -0.67 18.31 -7.24
N SER A 7 0.15 17.54 -6.56
CA SER A 7 0.20 17.47 -5.08
C SER A 7 0.67 18.75 -4.40
N GLN A 8 1.40 19.60 -5.11
CA GLN A 8 1.91 20.88 -4.60
C GLN A 8 0.82 21.97 -4.57
N ALA A 9 -0.23 21.83 -5.38
CA ALA A 9 -1.32 22.78 -5.44
C ALA A 9 -2.64 22.21 -4.88
N MET A 10 -3.35 21.41 -5.65
CA MET A 10 -4.68 20.92 -5.27
C MET A 10 -4.79 19.40 -5.22
N GLY A 11 -3.74 18.67 -5.58
CA GLY A 11 -3.76 17.23 -5.69
C GLY A 11 -3.36 16.50 -4.41
N ARG A 12 -3.64 15.17 -4.40
CA ARG A 12 -3.34 14.27 -3.29
C ARG A 12 -2.82 12.94 -3.85
N PRO A 13 -1.51 12.63 -3.68
CA PRO A 13 -0.88 11.44 -4.28
C PRO A 13 -1.59 10.12 -3.93
N ALA A 14 -1.92 9.92 -2.66
CA ALA A 14 -2.57 8.68 -2.22
C ALA A 14 -3.98 8.53 -2.83
N GLU A 15 -4.72 9.61 -2.96
CA GLU A 15 -6.04 9.60 -3.60
C GLU A 15 -5.92 9.26 -5.08
N VAL A 16 -4.98 9.88 -5.79
CA VAL A 16 -4.78 9.63 -7.22
C VAL A 16 -4.41 8.18 -7.50
N ILE A 17 -3.57 7.56 -6.67
CA ILE A 17 -3.26 6.14 -6.77
C ILE A 17 -4.53 5.30 -6.59
N THR A 18 -5.31 5.54 -5.55
CA THR A 18 -6.58 4.84 -5.32
C THR A 18 -7.56 5.01 -6.48
N ARG A 19 -7.71 6.24 -6.99
CA ARG A 19 -8.56 6.54 -8.16
C ARG A 19 -8.08 5.86 -9.43
N THR A 20 -6.78 5.73 -9.60
CA THR A 20 -6.19 4.99 -10.73
C THR A 20 -6.67 3.54 -10.75
N TRP A 21 -6.73 2.89 -9.60
CA TRP A 21 -7.23 1.51 -9.49
C TRP A 21 -8.73 1.39 -9.63
N GLN A 22 -9.48 2.36 -9.12
CA GLN A 22 -10.92 2.45 -9.36
C GLN A 22 -11.22 2.62 -10.87
N LEU A 23 -10.42 3.42 -11.57
CA LEU A 23 -10.55 3.58 -13.02
C LEU A 23 -10.19 2.31 -13.77
N ALA A 24 -9.17 1.56 -13.32
CA ALA A 24 -8.81 0.28 -13.91
C ALA A 24 -9.97 -0.72 -13.82
N ASP A 25 -10.59 -0.84 -12.65
CA ASP A 25 -11.76 -1.69 -12.41
C ASP A 25 -12.97 -1.24 -13.27
N LYS A 26 -13.27 0.05 -13.27
CA LYS A 26 -14.35 0.62 -14.10
C LYS A 26 -14.15 0.30 -15.59
N ASN A 27 -12.94 0.49 -16.10
CA ASN A 27 -12.65 0.19 -17.51
C ASN A 27 -12.77 -1.30 -17.81
N LYS A 28 -12.41 -2.18 -16.90
CA LYS A 28 -12.63 -3.62 -17.05
C LYS A 28 -14.12 -3.95 -17.13
N LYS A 29 -14.92 -3.40 -16.21
CA LYS A 29 -16.38 -3.63 -16.18
C LYS A 29 -17.09 -3.11 -17.43
N GLN A 30 -16.66 -1.96 -17.95
CA GLN A 30 -17.31 -1.32 -19.10
C GLN A 30 -16.83 -1.82 -20.45
N ARG A 31 -15.55 -2.22 -20.57
CA ARG A 31 -14.90 -2.55 -21.86
C ARG A 31 -14.40 -3.99 -21.93
N GLY A 32 -14.56 -4.77 -20.87
CA GLY A 32 -14.11 -6.15 -20.80
C GLY A 32 -12.61 -6.32 -20.62
N LYS A 33 -12.13 -7.52 -20.90
CA LYS A 33 -10.71 -7.89 -20.87
C LYS A 33 -9.92 -7.14 -21.93
N LEU A 34 -8.65 -6.88 -21.66
CA LEU A 34 -7.72 -6.40 -22.69
C LEU A 34 -7.40 -7.52 -23.69
N PRO A 35 -6.99 -7.19 -24.93
CA PRO A 35 -6.61 -8.20 -25.92
C PRO A 35 -5.56 -9.19 -25.38
N GLU A 36 -4.59 -8.68 -24.62
CA GLU A 36 -3.51 -9.45 -24.01
C GLU A 36 -3.97 -10.36 -22.84
N GLU A 37 -5.18 -10.15 -22.34
CA GLU A 37 -5.77 -10.89 -21.21
C GLU A 37 -6.89 -11.86 -21.62
N GLN A 38 -7.18 -12.00 -22.91
CA GLN A 38 -8.33 -12.80 -23.40
C GLN A 38 -8.25 -14.26 -22.93
N ASN A 39 -7.04 -14.83 -22.94
CA ASN A 39 -6.80 -16.22 -22.55
C ASN A 39 -6.23 -16.37 -21.12
N ALA A 40 -6.25 -15.32 -20.31
CA ALA A 40 -5.71 -15.34 -18.97
C ALA A 40 -6.82 -15.27 -17.91
N ASP A 41 -6.64 -15.99 -16.80
CA ASP A 41 -7.53 -15.94 -15.65
C ASP A 41 -7.12 -14.89 -14.62
N ASN A 42 -6.39 -13.86 -15.07
CA ASN A 42 -5.89 -12.79 -14.22
C ASN A 42 -5.88 -11.45 -14.96
N ASP A 43 -5.64 -10.37 -14.21
CA ASP A 43 -5.55 -9.00 -14.72
C ASP A 43 -4.11 -8.45 -14.66
N ASN A 44 -3.11 -9.31 -14.67
CA ASN A 44 -1.73 -8.90 -14.47
C ASN A 44 -1.22 -7.92 -15.53
N PHE A 45 -1.66 -8.07 -16.78
CA PHE A 45 -1.28 -7.14 -17.84
C PHE A 45 -1.90 -5.75 -17.59
N ARG A 46 -3.18 -5.70 -17.24
CA ARG A 46 -3.86 -4.47 -16.85
C ARG A 46 -3.16 -3.83 -15.63
N ALA A 47 -2.85 -4.61 -14.61
CA ALA A 47 -2.14 -4.13 -13.43
C ALA A 47 -0.79 -3.49 -13.80
N LYS A 48 0.05 -4.17 -14.59
CA LYS A 48 1.32 -3.63 -15.10
C LYS A 48 1.12 -2.32 -15.87
N ARG A 49 0.12 -2.28 -16.75
CA ARG A 49 -0.19 -1.09 -17.55
C ARG A 49 -0.59 0.11 -16.69
N TYR A 50 -1.34 -0.12 -15.62
CA TYR A 50 -1.77 0.96 -14.73
C TYR A 50 -0.67 1.40 -13.75
N ILE A 51 0.16 0.47 -13.26
CA ILE A 51 1.35 0.80 -12.47
C ILE A 51 2.32 1.66 -13.30
N ALA A 52 2.56 1.29 -14.55
CA ALA A 52 3.46 2.03 -15.43
C ALA A 52 3.10 3.51 -15.58
N LYS A 53 1.82 3.87 -15.45
CA LYS A 53 1.34 5.25 -15.60
C LYS A 53 1.88 6.23 -14.55
N TYR A 54 2.25 5.74 -13.37
CA TYR A 54 2.81 6.56 -12.28
C TYR A 54 4.18 6.08 -11.81
N THR A 55 4.83 5.19 -12.56
CA THR A 55 6.18 4.70 -12.28
C THR A 55 7.09 4.92 -13.50
N ILE A 56 7.22 3.93 -14.37
CA ILE A 56 8.18 3.99 -15.49
C ILE A 56 7.81 5.02 -16.56
N ASN A 57 6.52 5.23 -16.85
CA ASN A 57 6.14 6.18 -17.91
C ASN A 57 6.54 7.63 -17.57
N PRO A 58 6.27 8.17 -16.36
CA PRO A 58 6.81 9.48 -15.99
C PRO A 58 8.34 9.51 -15.94
N ALA A 59 9.01 8.46 -15.49
CA ALA A 59 10.46 8.39 -15.47
C ALA A 59 11.07 8.48 -16.89
N LEU A 60 10.45 7.81 -17.87
CA LEU A 60 10.83 7.93 -19.30
C LEU A 60 10.59 9.35 -19.81
N ALA A 61 9.45 9.96 -19.48
CA ALA A 61 9.11 11.30 -19.96
C ALA A 61 10.03 12.38 -19.39
N THR A 62 10.57 12.19 -18.18
CA THR A 62 11.50 13.12 -17.53
C THR A 62 12.98 12.78 -17.76
N GLY A 63 13.29 11.70 -18.48
CA GLY A 63 14.67 11.27 -18.72
C GLY A 63 15.39 10.71 -17.50
N THR A 64 14.66 10.16 -16.52
CA THR A 64 15.23 9.61 -15.28
C THR A 64 15.05 8.09 -15.16
N SER A 65 14.67 7.43 -16.24
CA SER A 65 14.34 5.99 -16.25
C SER A 65 15.53 5.07 -16.02
N ASP A 66 16.73 5.57 -16.16
CA ASP A 66 18.00 4.87 -15.86
C ASP A 66 18.25 4.72 -14.35
N VAL A 67 17.65 5.57 -13.52
CA VAL A 67 17.86 5.58 -12.06
C VAL A 67 16.60 5.26 -11.24
N ILE A 68 15.39 5.50 -11.79
CA ILE A 68 14.10 5.26 -11.10
C ILE A 68 13.04 4.70 -12.06
N GLY A 69 11.87 4.36 -11.51
CA GLY A 69 10.66 4.00 -12.27
C GLY A 69 10.44 2.51 -12.48
N SER A 70 11.45 1.67 -12.27
CA SER A 70 11.34 0.21 -12.34
C SER A 70 12.23 -0.46 -11.30
N LEU A 71 11.96 -1.74 -11.03
CA LEU A 71 12.72 -2.57 -10.11
C LEU A 71 13.81 -3.31 -10.89
N GLU A 72 14.96 -2.72 -11.02
CA GLU A 72 16.10 -3.26 -11.74
C GLU A 72 17.39 -3.02 -10.95
N VAL A 73 18.35 -3.93 -11.11
CA VAL A 73 19.68 -3.77 -10.50
C VAL A 73 20.35 -2.50 -11.03
N GLY A 74 20.91 -1.71 -10.13
CA GLY A 74 21.54 -0.42 -10.46
C GLY A 74 20.65 0.80 -10.30
N LYS A 75 19.32 0.63 -10.12
CA LYS A 75 18.41 1.72 -9.82
C LYS A 75 18.24 1.93 -8.32
N PHE A 76 17.70 3.09 -7.94
CA PHE A 76 17.39 3.34 -6.54
C PHE A 76 16.40 2.30 -5.99
N ALA A 77 16.63 1.87 -4.77
CA ALA A 77 15.73 0.97 -4.04
C ALA A 77 14.50 1.73 -3.53
N ASP A 78 13.67 2.20 -4.45
CA ASP A 78 12.39 2.85 -4.20
C ASP A 78 11.29 1.80 -4.38
N LEU A 79 10.79 1.26 -3.28
CA LEU A 79 9.94 0.07 -3.26
C LEU A 79 8.66 0.32 -2.46
N VAL A 80 7.57 -0.27 -2.91
CA VAL A 80 6.31 -0.30 -2.15
C VAL A 80 5.86 -1.75 -2.01
N ILE A 81 5.72 -2.19 -0.76
CA ILE A 81 5.27 -3.54 -0.44
C ILE A 81 3.78 -3.51 -0.13
N TRP A 82 3.02 -4.36 -0.80
CA TRP A 82 1.57 -4.44 -0.67
C TRP A 82 1.11 -5.83 -0.23
N LYS A 83 0.06 -5.88 0.58
CA LYS A 83 -0.79 -7.07 0.64
C LYS A 83 -1.64 -7.13 -0.64
N PRO A 84 -1.62 -8.24 -1.41
CA PRO A 84 -2.38 -8.32 -2.67
C PRO A 84 -3.86 -7.94 -2.52
N ALA A 85 -4.51 -8.41 -1.46
CA ALA A 85 -5.93 -8.11 -1.19
C ALA A 85 -6.21 -6.61 -0.89
N LEU A 86 -5.19 -5.81 -0.60
CA LEU A 86 -5.29 -4.38 -0.26
C LEU A 86 -4.49 -3.50 -1.22
N PHE A 87 -4.15 -4.06 -2.37
CA PHE A 87 -3.37 -3.37 -3.38
C PHE A 87 -4.03 -2.05 -3.83
N GLY A 88 -3.25 -0.99 -3.90
CA GLY A 88 -3.74 0.34 -4.27
C GLY A 88 -4.51 1.09 -3.18
N VAL A 89 -4.73 0.49 -2.01
CA VAL A 89 -5.45 1.12 -0.89
C VAL A 89 -4.47 1.66 0.14
N LYS A 90 -3.68 0.79 0.77
CA LYS A 90 -2.68 1.17 1.77
C LYS A 90 -1.52 0.19 1.74
N PRO A 91 -0.30 0.67 1.50
CA PRO A 91 0.89 -0.19 1.49
C PRO A 91 1.20 -0.73 2.89
N GLU A 92 1.88 -1.87 2.93
CA GLU A 92 2.48 -2.39 4.16
C GLU A 92 3.72 -1.58 4.55
N VAL A 93 4.60 -1.35 3.58
CA VAL A 93 5.87 -0.65 3.75
C VAL A 93 6.17 0.17 2.51
N VAL A 94 6.72 1.35 2.71
CA VAL A 94 7.31 2.19 1.66
C VAL A 94 8.79 2.39 1.95
N ILE A 95 9.61 2.04 0.98
CA ILE A 95 11.07 2.15 1.05
C ILE A 95 11.51 3.19 0.03
N LYS A 96 12.35 4.11 0.43
CA LYS A 96 12.96 5.14 -0.40
C LYS A 96 14.48 5.09 -0.29
N GLY A 97 15.16 4.87 -1.41
CA GLY A 97 16.62 4.76 -1.41
C GLY A 97 17.15 3.65 -0.47
N GLY A 98 16.41 2.57 -0.29
CA GLY A 98 16.74 1.48 0.62
C GLY A 98 16.34 1.70 2.09
N MET A 99 15.79 2.86 2.45
CA MET A 99 15.35 3.17 3.81
C MET A 99 13.83 3.10 3.94
N MET A 100 13.34 2.48 5.00
CA MET A 100 11.92 2.48 5.33
C MET A 100 11.47 3.88 5.76
N ILE A 101 10.59 4.50 4.99
CA ILE A 101 10.05 5.85 5.26
C ILE A 101 8.61 5.85 5.75
N ALA A 102 7.87 4.79 5.48
CA ALA A 102 6.52 4.60 5.99
C ALA A 102 6.21 3.11 6.13
N ALA A 103 5.46 2.77 7.18
CA ALA A 103 4.97 1.42 7.42
C ALA A 103 3.61 1.49 8.13
N LYS A 104 2.89 0.36 8.18
CA LYS A 104 1.69 0.26 9.00
C LYS A 104 2.07 0.43 10.45
N MET A 105 1.30 1.26 11.13
CA MET A 105 1.42 1.51 12.56
C MET A 105 0.19 0.96 13.29
N GLY A 106 0.35 0.66 14.57
CA GLY A 106 -0.76 0.40 15.48
C GLY A 106 -1.59 1.66 15.77
N ASP A 107 -2.63 1.50 16.55
CA ASP A 107 -3.43 2.62 17.05
C ASP A 107 -2.56 3.56 17.89
N ALA A 108 -2.88 4.84 17.83
CA ALA A 108 -2.21 5.86 18.63
C ALA A 108 -2.41 5.59 20.12
N ASN A 109 -1.37 5.80 20.91
CA ASN A 109 -1.40 5.73 22.37
C ASN A 109 -0.42 6.74 22.99
N ALA A 110 -0.41 6.86 24.31
CA ALA A 110 0.44 7.82 25.03
C ALA A 110 1.95 7.64 24.77
N SER A 111 2.39 6.47 24.36
CA SER A 111 3.79 6.17 24.05
C SER A 111 4.19 6.45 22.61
N ILE A 112 3.23 6.72 21.73
CA ILE A 112 3.43 7.04 20.33
C ILE A 112 3.08 8.52 20.15
N PRO A 113 4.07 9.42 19.99
CA PRO A 113 3.85 10.86 20.08
C PRO A 113 2.97 11.44 18.96
N THR A 114 2.69 10.74 17.93
CA THR A 114 1.64 11.08 16.94
C THR A 114 1.42 9.93 15.97
N PRO A 115 0.31 9.30 15.91
CA PRO A 115 -0.50 9.54 14.74
C PRO A 115 -1.85 10.13 15.12
N GLN A 116 -2.19 11.22 14.49
CA GLN A 116 -3.55 11.71 14.50
C GLN A 116 -4.48 10.63 13.96
N PRO A 117 -5.70 10.46 14.51
CA PRO A 117 -6.67 9.56 13.92
C PRO A 117 -6.86 9.94 12.45
N VAL A 118 -6.69 8.98 11.55
CA VAL A 118 -6.97 9.21 10.14
C VAL A 118 -8.47 9.15 9.94
N ILE A 119 -9.10 10.31 9.79
CA ILE A 119 -10.51 10.42 9.43
C ILE A 119 -10.60 10.48 7.90
N MET A 120 -11.05 9.39 7.30
CA MET A 120 -11.31 9.35 5.86
C MET A 120 -12.65 10.02 5.57
N LYS A 121 -12.61 11.12 4.82
CA LYS A 121 -13.85 11.75 4.33
C LYS A 121 -14.54 10.84 3.30
N PRO A 122 -15.88 10.77 3.30
CA PRO A 122 -16.63 9.91 2.37
C PRO A 122 -16.27 10.13 0.89
N MET A 123 -16.00 11.38 0.50
CA MET A 123 -15.64 11.73 -0.88
C MET A 123 -14.29 11.16 -1.34
N PHE A 124 -13.39 10.81 -0.39
CA PHE A 124 -12.09 10.20 -0.67
C PHE A 124 -12.03 8.72 -0.33
N GLY A 125 -13.05 8.20 0.31
CA GLY A 125 -12.99 6.97 1.06
C GLY A 125 -14.02 5.95 0.67
N ALA A 126 -14.36 5.80 -0.60
CA ALA A 126 -15.12 4.61 -1.04
C ALA A 126 -14.23 3.34 -0.96
N LEU A 127 -13.59 3.15 0.21
CA LEU A 127 -12.71 2.00 0.47
C LEU A 127 -13.48 0.79 1.01
N GLY A 128 -14.80 0.93 1.21
CA GLY A 128 -15.64 -0.14 1.73
C GLY A 128 -15.04 -0.77 3.00
N LYS A 129 -14.99 -2.09 3.05
CA LYS A 129 -14.43 -2.86 4.18
C LYS A 129 -12.90 -2.81 4.29
N ALA A 130 -12.19 -2.25 3.32
CA ALA A 130 -10.72 -2.22 3.32
C ALA A 130 -10.17 -1.40 4.50
N ARG A 131 -10.89 -0.38 4.97
CA ARG A 131 -10.47 0.45 6.10
C ARG A 131 -10.21 -0.36 7.36
N ALA A 132 -11.17 -1.18 7.79
CA ALA A 132 -11.00 -2.02 8.98
C ALA A 132 -9.82 -3.01 8.81
N ARG A 133 -9.62 -3.53 7.61
CA ARG A 133 -8.52 -4.45 7.29
C ARG A 133 -7.15 -3.79 7.17
N THR A 134 -7.08 -2.46 7.12
CA THR A 134 -5.82 -1.71 7.09
C THR A 134 -5.43 -1.15 8.45
N CYS A 135 -6.32 -1.17 9.43
CA CYS A 135 -6.03 -0.73 10.80
C CYS A 135 -5.46 -1.89 11.62
N ILE A 136 -4.46 -1.56 12.45
CA ILE A 136 -3.80 -2.53 13.33
C ILE A 136 -3.91 -2.04 14.77
N THR A 137 -4.31 -2.93 15.67
CA THR A 137 -4.25 -2.72 17.12
C THR A 137 -3.22 -3.68 17.70
N PHE A 138 -2.21 -3.17 18.39
CA PHE A 138 -1.29 -3.99 19.15
C PHE A 138 -1.83 -4.23 20.54
N VAL A 139 -1.79 -5.47 20.99
CA VAL A 139 -2.25 -5.88 22.32
C VAL A 139 -1.18 -6.71 23.03
N SER A 140 -1.26 -6.81 24.34
CA SER A 140 -0.38 -7.74 25.06
C SER A 140 -0.64 -9.19 24.61
N LYS A 141 0.37 -10.05 24.71
CA LYS A 141 0.24 -11.47 24.40
C LYS A 141 -0.91 -12.12 25.21
N ALA A 142 -1.02 -11.78 26.50
CA ALA A 142 -2.08 -12.28 27.37
C ALA A 142 -3.48 -11.87 26.91
N ALA A 143 -3.67 -10.62 26.45
CA ALA A 143 -4.94 -10.16 25.91
C ALA A 143 -5.27 -10.83 24.57
N TYR A 144 -4.26 -11.04 23.73
CA TYR A 144 -4.43 -11.76 22.47
C TYR A 144 -4.88 -13.20 22.66
N GLU A 145 -4.22 -13.92 23.59
CA GLU A 145 -4.56 -15.31 23.93
C GLU A 145 -5.95 -15.44 24.57
N LYS A 146 -6.41 -14.42 25.30
CA LYS A 146 -7.78 -14.35 25.85
C LYS A 146 -8.86 -14.04 24.81
N GLY A 147 -8.48 -13.78 23.57
CA GLY A 147 -9.44 -13.52 22.49
C GLY A 147 -10.07 -12.13 22.53
N ILE A 148 -9.34 -11.11 23.01
CA ILE A 148 -9.82 -9.72 23.14
C ILE A 148 -10.45 -9.19 21.84
N LYS A 149 -10.00 -9.66 20.68
CA LYS A 149 -10.58 -9.28 19.40
C LYS A 149 -12.06 -9.61 19.30
N SER A 150 -12.43 -10.82 19.71
CA SER A 150 -13.83 -11.29 19.67
C SER A 150 -14.63 -10.65 20.80
N GLU A 151 -14.05 -10.53 21.98
CA GLU A 151 -14.70 -9.92 23.14
C GLU A 151 -15.11 -8.47 22.88
N LEU A 152 -14.25 -7.68 22.21
CA LEU A 152 -14.53 -6.29 21.86
C LEU A 152 -15.16 -6.10 20.48
N GLY A 153 -15.48 -7.18 19.76
CA GLY A 153 -16.06 -7.09 18.41
C GLY A 153 -15.18 -6.32 17.40
N LEU A 154 -13.86 -6.40 17.51
CA LEU A 154 -12.95 -5.64 16.67
C LEU A 154 -12.86 -6.21 15.25
N GLU A 155 -13.20 -5.40 14.26
CA GLU A 155 -12.97 -5.74 12.84
C GLU A 155 -11.52 -5.54 12.40
N LYS A 156 -10.74 -4.79 13.17
CA LYS A 156 -9.33 -4.47 12.90
C LYS A 156 -8.43 -5.72 12.92
N ILE A 157 -7.23 -5.57 12.35
CA ILE A 157 -6.16 -6.53 12.56
C ILE A 157 -5.64 -6.36 13.98
N VAL A 158 -5.67 -7.41 14.78
CA VAL A 158 -5.12 -7.42 16.14
C VAL A 158 -3.86 -8.27 16.14
N LEU A 159 -2.75 -7.71 16.62
CA LEU A 159 -1.45 -8.37 16.69
C LEU A 159 -0.93 -8.35 18.13
N PRO A 160 -0.35 -9.47 18.61
CA PRO A 160 0.32 -9.47 19.89
C PRO A 160 1.64 -8.72 19.80
N VAL A 161 1.96 -7.95 20.84
CA VAL A 161 3.30 -7.39 21.03
C VAL A 161 4.23 -8.49 21.52
N SER A 162 5.36 -8.66 20.86
CA SER A 162 6.45 -9.54 21.28
C SER A 162 7.69 -8.72 21.61
N ASN A 163 8.53 -9.26 22.47
CA ASN A 163 9.83 -8.64 22.76
C ASN A 163 10.66 -8.55 21.47
N CYS A 164 11.40 -7.44 21.33
CA CYS A 164 12.40 -7.33 20.29
C CYS A 164 13.41 -8.47 20.43
N ARG A 165 13.65 -9.18 19.36
CA ARG A 165 14.79 -10.11 19.27
C ARG A 165 15.99 -9.34 18.75
N SER A 166 17.16 -9.59 19.31
CA SER A 166 18.38 -9.22 18.61
C SER A 166 18.48 -10.11 17.39
N VAL A 167 18.47 -9.51 16.21
CA VAL A 167 18.60 -10.21 14.96
C VAL A 167 20.09 -10.45 14.73
N GLY A 168 20.50 -11.71 14.64
CA GLY A 168 21.85 -12.08 14.28
C GLY A 168 22.12 -11.88 12.79
N LYS A 169 23.39 -11.77 12.41
CA LYS A 169 23.80 -11.60 11.00
C LYS A 169 23.24 -12.69 10.08
N LYS A 170 22.98 -13.88 10.61
CA LYS A 170 22.38 -15.01 9.89
C LYS A 170 20.89 -14.82 9.58
N ASP A 171 20.19 -14.02 10.37
CA ASP A 171 18.76 -13.76 10.20
C ASP A 171 18.51 -12.60 9.23
N MET A 172 19.57 -11.90 8.82
CA MET A 172 19.52 -10.78 7.89
C MET A 172 19.82 -11.18 6.44
N ILE A 173 20.19 -12.43 6.20
CA ILE A 173 20.43 -12.97 4.87
C ILE A 173 19.16 -13.68 4.43
N LEU A 174 18.38 -12.97 3.64
CA LEU A 174 17.31 -13.55 2.81
C LEU A 174 17.89 -14.02 1.50
#